data_219b73ddc9a79171c033517afac16da6
#
_entry.id   219b73ddc9a79171c033517afac16da6
#
_cell.length_a   1.000
_cell.length_b   1.000
_cell.length_c   1.000
_cell.angle_alpha   90.00
_cell.angle_beta   90.00
_cell.angle_gamma   90.00
#
_symmetry.space_group_name_H-M   'P 1'
#
loop_
_entity.id
_entity.type
_entity.pdbx_description
1 polymer ?
#
loop_
_entity_poly.entity_id
_entity_poly.type
_entity_poly.pdbx_seq_one_letter_code
_entity_poly.pdbx_strand_id
1 'polypeptide(L)'
;MFIIDDFISNNDRNEANWGLILNKDTNKLRLSPVFDNGASFYNKSSDDKLASIYADESKFKQSVYDSSISIYKLNGKQINPLKYIQSMENEDCNKAMLRIMPKINMTKIMNIFDEIPEKYNDLKVLSKIQKTYYLKSLEYRYFNVLMPIYNKLVKLD
;
A
#
# COMPACT_ATOMS: atom_id res chain seq x y z
N MET A 1 -0.22 -8.13 -6.03
CA MET A 1 0.92 -7.64 -5.24
C MET A 1 1.12 -6.14 -5.45
N PHE A 2 1.51 -5.67 -6.63
CA PHE A 2 1.79 -4.27 -6.94
C PHE A 2 0.75 -3.25 -6.39
N ILE A 3 -0.56 -3.46 -6.61
CA ILE A 3 -1.62 -2.58 -6.11
C ILE A 3 -1.70 -2.55 -4.57
N ILE A 4 -1.47 -3.69 -3.92
CA ILE A 4 -1.47 -3.75 -2.45
C ILE A 4 -0.24 -3.06 -1.89
N ASP A 5 0.95 -3.29 -2.46
CA ASP A 5 2.17 -2.61 -2.04
C ASP A 5 2.03 -1.10 -2.14
N ASP A 6 1.40 -0.62 -3.23
CA ASP A 6 1.13 0.79 -3.40
C ASP A 6 0.09 1.31 -2.39
N PHE A 7 -0.99 0.57 -2.14
CA PHE A 7 -2.01 0.93 -1.17
C PHE A 7 -1.43 1.10 0.24
N ILE A 8 -0.57 0.17 0.70
CA ILE A 8 0.07 0.24 2.02
C ILE A 8 1.40 1.02 2.00
N SER A 9 1.81 1.53 0.84
CA SER A 9 3.09 2.24 0.69
C SER A 9 4.31 1.39 1.04
N ASN A 10 4.31 0.12 0.63
CA ASN A 10 5.48 -0.74 0.77
C ASN A 10 6.49 -0.42 -0.35
N ASN A 11 7.55 0.27 0.01
CA ASN A 11 8.56 0.75 -0.92
C ASN A 11 9.80 -0.14 -1.03
N ASP A 12 9.79 -1.32 -0.39
CA ASP A 12 10.93 -2.25 -0.39
C ASP A 12 10.57 -3.64 -0.94
N ARG A 13 9.56 -3.73 -1.79
CA ARG A 13 9.21 -4.98 -2.47
C ARG A 13 10.29 -5.36 -3.47
N ASN A 14 10.95 -6.48 -3.25
CA ASN A 14 12.00 -7.01 -4.11
C ASN A 14 11.81 -8.52 -4.37
N GLU A 15 12.69 -9.14 -5.13
CA GLU A 15 12.58 -10.54 -5.52
C GLU A 15 12.65 -11.53 -4.34
N ALA A 16 13.29 -11.14 -3.23
CA ALA A 16 13.38 -11.95 -2.03
C ALA A 16 12.09 -11.95 -1.18
N ASN A 17 11.14 -11.05 -1.46
CA ASN A 17 9.92 -10.87 -0.68
C ASN A 17 8.70 -11.62 -1.25
N TRP A 18 8.90 -12.53 -2.18
CA TRP A 18 7.87 -13.42 -2.72
C TRP A 18 8.49 -14.71 -3.22
N GLY A 19 7.67 -15.72 -3.51
CA GLY A 19 8.19 -17.00 -3.96
C GLY A 19 7.10 -17.92 -4.46
N LEU A 20 7.51 -19.13 -4.82
CA LEU A 20 6.62 -20.21 -5.24
C LEU A 20 6.65 -21.35 -4.22
N ILE A 21 5.51 -21.91 -3.94
CA ILE A 21 5.35 -23.09 -3.10
C ILE A 21 5.01 -24.26 -4.03
N LEU A 22 5.87 -25.29 -4.02
CA LEU A 22 5.62 -26.55 -4.69
C LEU A 22 4.85 -27.48 -3.75
N ASN A 23 3.65 -27.89 -4.14
CA ASN A 23 2.98 -29.02 -3.51
C ASN A 23 3.59 -30.32 -4.08
N LYS A 24 4.32 -31.06 -3.25
CA LYS A 24 5.05 -32.27 -3.67
C LYS A 24 4.13 -33.42 -4.06
N ASP A 25 2.94 -33.51 -3.46
CA ASP A 25 1.99 -34.60 -3.73
C ASP A 25 1.28 -34.44 -5.08
N THR A 26 0.99 -33.18 -5.44
CA THR A 26 0.25 -32.84 -6.68
C THR A 26 1.14 -32.29 -7.78
N ASN A 27 2.42 -32.04 -7.50
CA ASN A 27 3.40 -31.38 -8.38
C ASN A 27 2.91 -30.03 -8.92
N LYS A 28 2.07 -29.31 -8.14
CA LYS A 28 1.53 -28.01 -8.53
C LYS A 28 2.28 -26.89 -7.83
N LEU A 29 2.59 -25.85 -8.59
CA LEU A 29 3.15 -24.59 -8.10
C LEU A 29 2.04 -23.59 -7.80
N ARG A 30 2.21 -22.85 -6.72
CA ARG A 30 1.38 -21.66 -6.40
C ARG A 30 2.25 -20.55 -5.85
N LEU A 31 1.80 -19.31 -5.99
CA LEU A 31 2.45 -18.20 -5.30
C LEU A 31 2.39 -18.41 -3.79
N SER A 32 3.49 -18.10 -3.10
CA SER A 32 3.47 -17.98 -1.65
C SER A 32 2.57 -16.82 -1.22
N PRO A 33 2.03 -16.82 0.01
CA PRO A 33 1.52 -15.58 0.59
C PRO A 33 2.61 -14.50 0.51
N VAL A 34 2.18 -13.26 0.28
CA VAL A 34 3.09 -12.11 0.26
C VAL A 34 3.60 -11.89 1.69
N PHE A 35 4.90 -11.71 1.85
CA PHE A 35 5.56 -11.47 3.12
C PHE A 35 6.47 -10.24 3.04
N ASP A 36 7.07 -9.85 4.17
CA ASP A 36 7.94 -8.70 4.30
C ASP A 36 7.28 -7.38 3.89
N ASN A 37 6.28 -6.99 4.67
CA ASN A 37 5.61 -5.69 4.54
C ASN A 37 6.17 -4.66 5.55
N GLY A 38 7.33 -4.93 6.14
CA GLY A 38 7.94 -4.10 7.18
C GLY A 38 8.32 -2.69 6.74
N ALA A 39 8.45 -2.43 5.44
CA ALA A 39 8.76 -1.10 4.91
C ALA A 39 7.51 -0.28 4.52
N SER A 40 6.34 -0.65 5.04
CA SER A 40 5.07 0.04 4.75
C SER A 40 4.85 1.29 5.61
N PHE A 41 3.89 2.14 5.18
CA PHE A 41 3.35 3.28 5.94
C PHE A 41 4.33 4.41 6.29
N TYR A 42 5.45 4.53 5.61
CA TYR A 42 6.44 5.56 5.98
C TYR A 42 7.02 5.36 7.39
N ASN A 43 7.10 4.11 7.81
CA ASN A 43 7.39 3.67 9.18
C ASN A 43 8.76 4.11 9.75
N LYS A 44 9.70 4.51 8.89
CA LYS A 44 11.03 5.01 9.29
C LYS A 44 11.01 6.50 9.67
N SER A 45 9.86 7.19 9.58
CA SER A 45 9.73 8.59 9.93
C SER A 45 9.49 8.77 11.42
N SER A 46 10.12 9.83 12.00
CA SER A 46 9.85 10.22 13.38
C SER A 46 8.45 10.79 13.56
N ASP A 47 7.94 10.76 14.80
CA ASP A 47 6.64 11.32 15.14
C ASP A 47 6.56 12.83 14.81
N ASP A 48 7.61 13.59 15.05
CA ASP A 48 7.65 15.04 14.72
C ASP A 48 7.56 15.28 13.22
N LYS A 49 8.25 14.45 12.42
CA LYS A 49 8.17 14.53 10.97
C LYS A 49 6.75 14.21 10.48
N LEU A 50 6.14 13.15 11.01
CA LEU A 50 4.76 12.78 10.64
C LEU A 50 3.76 13.85 11.05
N ALA A 51 3.92 14.46 12.24
CA ALA A 51 3.08 15.56 12.72
C ALA A 51 3.19 16.78 11.80
N SER A 52 4.43 17.16 11.43
CA SER A 52 4.67 18.27 10.50
C SER A 52 4.04 18.05 9.12
N ILE A 53 4.14 16.82 8.59
CA ILE A 53 3.52 16.46 7.30
C ILE A 53 1.99 16.48 7.44
N TYR A 54 1.47 15.91 8.53
CA TYR A 54 0.01 15.81 8.75
C TYR A 54 -0.66 17.17 8.89
N ALA A 55 0.03 18.15 9.49
CA ALA A 55 -0.47 19.52 9.70
C ALA A 55 -0.55 20.36 8.41
N ASP A 56 0.13 19.94 7.33
CA ASP A 56 0.17 20.65 6.06
C ASP A 56 -0.41 19.76 4.95
N GLU A 57 -1.57 20.13 4.43
CA GLU A 57 -2.27 19.32 3.42
C GLU A 57 -1.46 19.11 2.13
N SER A 58 -0.69 20.11 1.70
CA SER A 58 0.15 20.00 0.51
C SER A 58 1.30 19.03 0.73
N LYS A 59 1.98 19.12 1.87
CA LYS A 59 3.03 18.18 2.25
C LYS A 59 2.48 16.77 2.43
N PHE A 60 1.29 16.66 3.02
CA PHE A 60 0.64 15.37 3.18
C PHE A 60 0.36 14.71 1.82
N LYS A 61 -0.28 15.42 0.88
CA LYS A 61 -0.53 14.91 -0.47
C LYS A 61 0.76 14.53 -1.18
N GLN A 62 1.79 15.37 -1.10
CA GLN A 62 3.10 15.06 -1.66
C GLN A 62 3.67 13.78 -1.04
N SER A 63 3.64 13.64 0.28
CA SER A 63 4.17 12.45 0.97
C SER A 63 3.46 11.16 0.59
N VAL A 64 2.17 11.20 0.29
CA VAL A 64 1.41 10.04 -0.18
C VAL A 64 1.95 9.54 -1.53
N TYR A 65 2.30 10.44 -2.45
CA TYR A 65 2.87 10.07 -3.75
C TYR A 65 4.35 9.72 -3.65
N ASP A 66 5.12 10.41 -2.82
CA ASP A 66 6.56 10.16 -2.66
C ASP A 66 6.82 8.82 -1.96
N SER A 67 6.00 8.47 -0.98
CA SER A 67 6.10 7.18 -0.27
C SER A 67 5.76 5.97 -1.16
N SER A 68 5.16 6.21 -2.32
CA SER A 68 4.89 5.19 -3.33
C SER A 68 6.06 4.98 -4.29
N ILE A 69 7.13 5.78 -4.20
CA ILE A 69 8.34 5.57 -5.01
C ILE A 69 9.01 4.29 -4.52
N SER A 70 8.97 3.28 -5.36
CA SER A 70 9.47 1.95 -5.06
C SER A 70 10.64 1.57 -5.96
N ILE A 71 11.17 0.37 -5.76
CA ILE A 71 12.19 -0.22 -6.64
C ILE A 71 11.66 -0.61 -8.03
N TYR A 72 10.36 -0.52 -8.27
CA TYR A 72 9.77 -0.89 -9.55
C TYR A 72 10.31 -0.04 -10.69
N LYS A 73 10.68 -0.70 -11.78
CA LYS A 73 11.20 -0.07 -12.99
C LYS A 73 10.40 -0.54 -14.22
N LEU A 74 10.19 0.37 -15.13
CA LEU A 74 9.68 0.09 -16.47
C LEU A 74 10.73 0.56 -17.48
N ASN A 75 11.20 -0.33 -18.35
CA ASN A 75 12.24 -0.05 -19.32
C ASN A 75 13.51 0.58 -18.69
N GLY A 76 13.91 0.04 -17.51
CA GLY A 76 15.08 0.52 -16.77
C GLY A 76 14.89 1.82 -15.98
N LYS A 77 13.77 2.52 -16.13
CA LYS A 77 13.45 3.75 -15.41
C LYS A 77 12.53 3.46 -14.22
N GLN A 78 12.86 4.05 -13.07
CA GLN A 78 12.01 3.96 -11.88
C GLN A 78 10.65 4.62 -12.16
N ILE A 79 9.59 3.97 -11.72
CA ILE A 79 8.21 4.48 -11.85
C ILE A 79 7.65 4.87 -10.48
N ASN A 80 6.72 5.82 -10.49
CA ASN A 80 5.85 6.06 -9.36
C ASN A 80 4.62 5.15 -9.50
N PRO A 81 4.41 4.17 -8.60
CA PRO A 81 3.33 3.20 -8.72
C PRO A 81 1.94 3.83 -8.78
N LEU A 82 1.63 4.84 -7.95
CA LEU A 82 0.34 5.53 -7.99
C LEU A 82 0.07 6.14 -9.36
N LYS A 83 1.06 6.86 -9.91
CA LYS A 83 0.93 7.46 -11.25
C LYS A 83 0.80 6.41 -12.34
N TYR A 84 1.53 5.29 -12.20
CA TYR A 84 1.44 4.18 -13.15
C TYR A 84 0.07 3.51 -13.11
N ILE A 85 -0.51 3.27 -11.93
CA ILE A 85 -1.88 2.77 -11.79
C ILE A 85 -2.88 3.78 -12.37
N GLN A 86 -2.67 5.08 -12.12
CA GLN A 86 -3.54 6.16 -12.64
C GLN A 86 -3.53 6.27 -14.17
N SER A 87 -2.43 5.91 -14.83
CA SER A 87 -2.37 5.95 -16.31
C SER A 87 -3.33 4.97 -16.98
N MET A 88 -3.67 3.88 -16.30
CA MET A 88 -4.52 2.79 -16.81
C MET A 88 -3.99 2.13 -18.10
N GLU A 89 -2.71 2.34 -18.44
CA GLU A 89 -2.10 1.85 -19.68
C GLU A 89 -1.79 0.34 -19.65
N ASN A 90 -1.67 -0.25 -18.47
CA ASN A 90 -1.33 -1.66 -18.31
C ASN A 90 -2.56 -2.52 -18.02
N GLU A 91 -2.91 -3.36 -18.97
CA GLU A 91 -4.11 -4.22 -18.90
C GLU A 91 -4.09 -5.20 -17.72
N ASP A 92 -2.93 -5.80 -17.40
CA ASP A 92 -2.82 -6.73 -16.27
C ASP A 92 -2.99 -6.00 -14.93
N CYS A 93 -2.48 -4.77 -14.84
CA CYS A 93 -2.69 -3.90 -13.69
C CYS A 93 -4.18 -3.54 -13.54
N ASN A 94 -4.86 -3.22 -14.64
CA ASN A 94 -6.30 -2.92 -14.67
C ASN A 94 -7.13 -4.14 -14.23
N LYS A 95 -6.86 -5.32 -14.76
CA LYS A 95 -7.49 -6.59 -14.33
C LYS A 95 -7.23 -6.89 -12.85
N ALA A 96 -6.01 -6.62 -12.37
CA ALA A 96 -5.69 -6.78 -10.96
C ALA A 96 -6.46 -5.78 -10.08
N MET A 97 -6.66 -4.54 -10.53
CA MET A 97 -7.47 -3.53 -9.85
C MET A 97 -8.93 -3.98 -9.70
N LEU A 98 -9.56 -4.42 -10.78
CA LEU A 98 -10.95 -4.94 -10.76
C LEU A 98 -11.11 -6.11 -9.79
N ARG A 99 -10.10 -6.96 -9.66
CA ARG A 99 -10.12 -8.14 -8.77
C ARG A 99 -9.84 -7.81 -7.31
N ILE A 100 -9.02 -6.79 -7.01
CA ILE A 100 -8.54 -6.49 -5.66
C ILE A 100 -9.43 -5.47 -4.94
N MET A 101 -9.87 -4.41 -5.62
CA MET A 101 -10.63 -3.33 -4.99
C MET A 101 -11.87 -3.80 -4.23
N PRO A 102 -12.70 -4.73 -4.74
CA PRO A 102 -13.86 -5.23 -3.98
C PRO A 102 -13.50 -5.97 -2.68
N LYS A 103 -12.24 -6.36 -2.50
CA LYS A 103 -11.76 -7.08 -1.31
C LYS A 103 -11.21 -6.16 -0.24
N ILE A 104 -10.92 -4.91 -0.57
CA ILE A 104 -10.44 -3.92 0.41
C ILE A 104 -11.62 -3.42 1.22
N ASN A 105 -11.59 -3.67 2.53
CA ASN A 105 -12.62 -3.21 3.46
C ASN A 105 -12.02 -2.19 4.43
N MET A 106 -12.25 -0.91 4.15
CA MET A 106 -11.69 0.19 4.95
C MET A 106 -12.18 0.18 6.40
N THR A 107 -13.43 -0.21 6.65
CA THR A 107 -13.96 -0.31 8.02
C THR A 107 -13.19 -1.35 8.84
N LYS A 108 -12.92 -2.53 8.24
CA LYS A 108 -12.09 -3.54 8.93
C LYS A 108 -10.67 -3.06 9.18
N ILE A 109 -10.10 -2.32 8.23
CA ILE A 109 -8.75 -1.74 8.39
C ILE A 109 -8.75 -0.73 9.53
N MET A 110 -9.73 0.16 9.61
CA MET A 110 -9.85 1.13 10.71
C MET A 110 -9.95 0.43 12.07
N ASN A 111 -10.81 -0.59 12.17
CA ASN A 111 -10.95 -1.38 13.42
C ASN A 111 -9.63 -2.02 13.84
N ILE A 112 -8.84 -2.57 12.91
CA ILE A 112 -7.50 -3.13 13.21
C ILE A 112 -6.60 -2.04 13.81
N PHE A 113 -6.58 -0.83 13.24
CA PHE A 113 -5.78 0.26 13.78
C PHE A 113 -6.26 0.70 15.18
N ASP A 114 -7.56 0.66 15.45
CA ASP A 114 -8.11 1.00 16.76
C ASP A 114 -7.69 -0.01 17.84
N GLU A 115 -7.61 -1.29 17.48
CA GLU A 115 -7.19 -2.38 18.37
C GLU A 115 -5.68 -2.36 18.69
N ILE A 116 -4.84 -1.76 17.84
CA ILE A 116 -3.38 -1.70 18.10
C ILE A 116 -3.11 -0.73 19.25
N PRO A 117 -2.50 -1.17 20.37
CA PRO A 117 -2.18 -0.27 21.49
C PRO A 117 -1.01 0.66 21.15
N GLU A 118 -0.95 1.83 21.80
CA GLU A 118 0.22 2.71 21.69
C GLU A 118 1.46 2.10 22.36
N LYS A 119 1.24 1.31 23.40
CA LYS A 119 2.30 0.60 24.14
C LYS A 119 1.85 -0.80 24.47
N TYR A 120 2.79 -1.73 24.46
CA TYR A 120 2.63 -3.06 25.01
C TYR A 120 3.75 -3.31 26.03
N ASN A 121 3.38 -3.49 27.29
CA ASN A 121 4.30 -3.34 28.43
C ASN A 121 4.97 -1.97 28.33
N ASP A 122 6.30 -1.90 28.41
CA ASP A 122 7.05 -0.64 28.30
C ASP A 122 7.51 -0.32 26.86
N LEU A 123 7.16 -1.16 25.89
CA LEU A 123 7.56 -0.99 24.50
C LEU A 123 6.55 -0.13 23.74
N LYS A 124 7.03 0.88 23.06
CA LYS A 124 6.23 1.64 22.08
C LYS A 124 5.87 0.73 20.90
N VAL A 125 4.58 0.63 20.60
CA VAL A 125 4.06 -0.16 19.46
C VAL A 125 3.74 0.77 18.30
N LEU A 126 2.74 1.65 18.48
CA LEU A 126 2.28 2.56 17.43
C LEU A 126 1.79 3.87 18.07
N SER A 127 2.51 4.97 17.84
CA SER A 127 2.11 6.24 18.41
C SER A 127 0.79 6.76 17.82
N LYS A 128 0.13 7.64 18.57
CA LYS A 128 -1.11 8.29 18.09
C LYS A 128 -0.93 8.99 16.75
N ILE A 129 0.19 9.70 16.55
CA ILE A 129 0.45 10.40 15.30
C ILE A 129 0.75 9.42 14.15
N GLN A 130 1.46 8.33 14.40
CA GLN A 130 1.68 7.27 13.42
C GLN A 130 0.34 6.67 12.98
N LYS A 131 -0.50 6.27 13.94
CA LYS A 131 -1.83 5.73 13.69
C LYS A 131 -2.67 6.68 12.82
N THR A 132 -2.74 7.95 13.22
CA THR A 132 -3.49 8.98 12.50
C THR A 132 -2.97 9.20 11.07
N TYR A 133 -1.65 9.33 10.91
CA TYR A 133 -1.04 9.54 9.60
C TYR A 133 -1.22 8.33 8.67
N TYR A 134 -1.05 7.10 9.20
CA TYR A 134 -1.19 5.88 8.41
C TYR A 134 -2.62 5.69 7.91
N LEU A 135 -3.61 5.87 8.80
CA LEU A 135 -5.03 5.80 8.41
C LEU A 135 -5.38 6.84 7.36
N LYS A 136 -5.02 8.11 7.59
CA LYS A 136 -5.28 9.18 6.60
C LYS A 136 -4.61 8.91 5.26
N SER A 137 -3.42 8.32 5.26
CA SER A 137 -2.71 7.95 4.03
C SER A 137 -3.41 6.82 3.28
N LEU A 138 -3.91 5.80 3.99
CA LEU A 138 -4.71 4.72 3.40
C LEU A 138 -6.03 5.24 2.83
N GLU A 139 -6.76 6.06 3.60
CA GLU A 139 -8.00 6.69 3.16
C GLU A 139 -7.79 7.52 1.90
N TYR A 140 -6.73 8.35 1.89
CA TYR A 140 -6.42 9.18 0.73
C TYR A 140 -6.16 8.33 -0.52
N ARG A 141 -5.29 7.29 -0.43
CA ARG A 141 -5.03 6.40 -1.55
C ARG A 141 -6.28 5.67 -2.00
N TYR A 142 -7.06 5.16 -1.06
CA TYR A 142 -8.28 4.44 -1.37
C TYR A 142 -9.32 5.31 -2.07
N PHE A 143 -9.73 6.42 -1.45
CA PHE A 143 -10.84 7.22 -1.94
C PHE A 143 -10.46 8.19 -3.06
N ASN A 144 -9.24 8.73 -3.05
CA ASN A 144 -8.84 9.76 -4.02
C ASN A 144 -8.01 9.23 -5.18
N VAL A 145 -7.49 8.00 -5.10
CA VAL A 145 -6.69 7.41 -6.17
C VAL A 145 -7.34 6.13 -6.69
N LEU A 146 -7.41 5.09 -5.85
CA LEU A 146 -7.78 3.75 -6.31
C LEU A 146 -9.26 3.62 -6.68
N MET A 147 -10.18 4.13 -5.87
CA MET A 147 -11.62 4.08 -6.16
C MET A 147 -12.02 4.82 -7.44
N PRO A 148 -11.51 6.04 -7.75
CA PRO A 148 -11.78 6.69 -9.02
C PRO A 148 -11.33 5.87 -10.23
N ILE A 149 -10.18 5.19 -10.14
CA ILE A 149 -9.67 4.32 -11.20
C ILE A 149 -10.57 3.08 -11.36
N TYR A 150 -10.85 2.41 -10.24
CA TYR A 150 -11.75 1.26 -10.21
C TYR A 150 -13.10 1.56 -10.85
N ASN A 151 -13.72 2.68 -10.47
CA ASN A 151 -15.00 3.11 -11.02
C ASN A 151 -14.97 3.41 -12.53
N LYS A 152 -13.82 3.90 -13.04
CA LYS A 152 -13.62 4.05 -14.49
C LYS A 152 -13.51 2.71 -15.17
N LEU A 153 -12.71 1.79 -14.63
CA LEU A 153 -12.51 0.45 -15.19
C LEU A 153 -13.82 -0.35 -15.25
N VAL A 154 -14.63 -0.33 -14.18
CA VAL A 154 -15.95 -1.00 -14.14
C VAL A 154 -16.91 -0.47 -15.23
N LYS A 155 -16.74 0.78 -15.66
CA LYS A 155 -17.58 1.35 -16.74
C LYS A 155 -17.10 0.99 -18.15
N LEU A 156 -15.85 0.53 -18.26
CA LEU A 156 -15.23 0.17 -19.54
C LEU A 156 -15.33 -1.35 -19.82
N ASP A 157 -15.60 -2.14 -18.78
CA ASP A 157 -15.77 -3.59 -18.81
C ASP A 157 -17.24 -3.95 -19.11
#